data_eccaad2e8429143704f6436002e425d2
#
_entry.id   eccaad2e8429143704f6436002e425d2
#
_cell.length_a   1.000
_cell.length_b   1.000
_cell.length_c   1.000
_cell.angle_alpha   90.00
_cell.angle_beta   90.00
_cell.angle_gamma   90.00
#
_symmetry.space_group_name_H-M   'P 1'
#
loop_
_entity.id
_entity.type
_entity.pdbx_description
1 polymer ?
#
loop_
_entity_poly.entity_id
_entity_poly.type
_entity_poly.pdbx_seq_one_letter_code
_entity_poly.pdbx_strand_id
1 'polypeptide(L)'
;MAKTNTKSKTDWSDQAEALKSAAHPERLAILHLMCNCGCDQIMVKTIYETLALEQSITSRHLGIMKNGGLLKREIKDGKTLYYLNGDNEIAQSMKKLLTERK
;
A
#
# COMPACT_ATOMS: atom_id res chain seq x y z
N MET A 1 -0.18 25.94 -2.76
CA MET A 1 -0.98 25.06 -2.86
C MET A 1 -2.32 25.25 -2.45
N ALA A 2 -3.12 25.29 -3.32
CA ALA A 2 -4.47 25.62 -3.05
C ALA A 2 -5.18 24.63 -2.21
N LYS A 3 -4.87 23.36 -2.37
CA LYS A 3 -5.63 22.41 -1.62
C LYS A 3 -5.39 22.45 -0.17
N THR A 4 -4.35 23.04 0.28
CA THR A 4 -4.16 23.10 1.70
C THR A 4 -5.12 24.06 2.35
N ASN A 5 -5.76 24.91 1.55
CA ASN A 5 -6.67 25.87 2.13
C ASN A 5 -7.94 25.26 2.65
N THR A 6 -8.26 24.05 2.23
CA THR A 6 -9.49 23.45 2.65
C THR A 6 -9.34 22.63 3.92
N LYS A 7 -8.13 22.47 4.43
CA LYS A 7 -7.90 21.72 5.64
C LYS A 7 -7.56 22.61 6.78
N SER A 8 -8.07 22.26 7.96
CA SER A 8 -7.64 22.97 9.16
C SER A 8 -6.25 22.46 9.50
N LYS A 9 -5.58 23.14 10.40
CA LYS A 9 -4.24 22.74 10.78
C LYS A 9 -4.18 21.39 11.42
N THR A 10 -5.29 20.94 12.01
CA THR A 10 -5.31 19.68 12.71
C THR A 10 -6.00 18.58 11.92
N ASP A 11 -6.44 18.88 10.70
CA ASP A 11 -7.19 17.90 9.93
C ASP A 11 -6.31 17.10 9.02
N TRP A 12 -5.60 16.15 9.61
CA TRP A 12 -4.72 15.25 8.88
C TRP A 12 -5.17 13.80 9.03
N SER A 13 -6.49 13.61 9.15
CA SER A 13 -7.06 12.30 9.44
C SER A 13 -6.75 11.27 8.38
N ASP A 14 -6.90 11.64 7.11
CA ASP A 14 -6.65 10.69 6.04
C ASP A 14 -5.19 10.29 5.96
N GLN A 15 -4.31 11.27 6.15
CA GLN A 15 -2.88 10.98 6.11
C GLN A 15 -2.47 10.12 7.29
N ALA A 16 -3.06 10.36 8.45
CA ALA A 16 -2.77 9.56 9.64
C ALA A 16 -3.24 8.12 9.45
N GLU A 17 -4.43 7.93 8.87
CA GLU A 17 -4.92 6.59 8.62
C GLU A 17 -4.03 5.84 7.65
N ALA A 18 -3.59 6.51 6.60
CA ALA A 18 -2.70 5.88 5.64
C ALA A 18 -1.38 5.48 6.29
N LEU A 19 -0.79 6.36 7.09
CA LEU A 19 0.46 6.05 7.75
C LEU A 19 0.31 4.93 8.77
N LYS A 20 -0.78 4.94 9.53
CA LYS A 20 -1.03 3.86 10.48
C LYS A 20 -1.16 2.53 9.78
N SER A 21 -1.79 2.52 8.61
CA SER A 21 -2.00 1.28 7.89
C SER A 21 -0.69 0.68 7.38
N ALA A 22 0.35 1.49 7.25
CA ALA A 22 1.65 1.01 6.81
C ALA A 22 2.58 0.66 7.97
N ALA A 23 2.27 1.11 9.18
CA ALA A 23 3.20 1.04 10.29
C ALA A 23 3.25 -0.33 10.95
N HIS A 24 3.81 -1.31 10.23
CA HIS A 24 3.96 -2.67 10.70
C HIS A 24 5.06 -3.30 9.86
N PRO A 25 5.98 -4.05 10.46
CA PRO A 25 7.11 -4.60 9.70
C PRO A 25 6.69 -5.42 8.49
N GLU A 26 5.68 -6.27 8.63
CA GLU A 26 5.27 -7.09 7.50
C GLU A 26 4.58 -6.27 6.42
N ARG A 27 3.86 -5.22 6.81
CA ARG A 27 3.23 -4.36 5.83
C ARG A 27 4.26 -3.55 5.06
N LEU A 28 5.31 -3.10 5.74
CA LEU A 28 6.40 -2.43 5.04
C LEU A 28 7.11 -3.38 4.09
N ALA A 29 7.27 -4.65 4.48
CA ALA A 29 7.87 -5.63 3.59
C ALA A 29 7.01 -5.84 2.35
N ILE A 30 5.69 -5.88 2.51
CA ILE A 30 4.78 -6.02 1.38
C ILE A 30 4.90 -4.80 0.46
N LEU A 31 4.90 -3.61 1.04
CA LEU A 31 5.03 -2.40 0.23
C LEU A 31 6.37 -2.34 -0.50
N HIS A 32 7.44 -2.75 0.18
CA HIS A 32 8.76 -2.79 -0.44
C HIS A 32 8.76 -3.73 -1.64
N LEU A 33 8.14 -4.90 -1.50
CA LEU A 33 8.05 -5.83 -2.61
C LEU A 33 7.27 -5.20 -3.77
N MET A 34 6.15 -4.55 -3.46
CA MET A 34 5.32 -3.96 -4.50
C MET A 34 6.04 -2.82 -5.23
N CYS A 35 6.87 -2.07 -4.51
CA CYS A 35 7.58 -0.96 -5.11
C CYS A 35 8.74 -1.40 -5.99
N ASN A 36 9.26 -2.62 -5.76
CA ASN A 36 10.46 -3.07 -6.43
C ASN A 36 10.28 -4.28 -7.34
N CYS A 37 9.04 -4.76 -7.49
CA CYS A 37 8.82 -5.94 -8.33
C CYS A 37 8.85 -5.64 -9.83
N GLY A 38 8.74 -4.38 -10.21
CA GLY A 38 8.69 -4.05 -11.63
C GLY A 38 7.35 -4.36 -12.27
N CYS A 39 6.32 -4.59 -11.46
CA CYS A 39 5.00 -4.93 -11.95
C CYS A 39 4.00 -3.86 -11.53
N ASP A 40 2.98 -3.64 -12.36
CA ASP A 40 1.96 -2.66 -12.04
C ASP A 40 0.98 -3.18 -11.00
N GLN A 41 0.72 -4.47 -11.03
CA GLN A 41 -0.18 -5.12 -10.11
C GLN A 41 0.46 -6.41 -9.66
N ILE A 42 0.12 -6.89 -8.47
CA ILE A 42 0.72 -8.10 -7.96
C ILE A 42 -0.36 -8.97 -7.32
N MET A 43 -0.29 -10.27 -7.55
CA MET A 43 -1.25 -11.21 -6.99
C MET A 43 -0.95 -11.47 -5.52
N VAL A 44 -2.03 -11.67 -4.74
CA VAL A 44 -1.87 -11.98 -3.32
C VAL A 44 -0.96 -13.20 -3.14
N LYS A 45 -1.15 -14.22 -3.99
CA LYS A 45 -0.34 -15.44 -3.90
C LYS A 45 1.15 -15.15 -4.06
N THR A 46 1.48 -14.30 -5.03
CA THR A 46 2.88 -13.93 -5.24
C THR A 46 3.47 -13.26 -4.00
N ILE A 47 2.66 -12.41 -3.34
CA ILE A 47 3.14 -11.71 -2.16
C ILE A 47 3.45 -12.69 -1.04
N TYR A 48 2.48 -13.56 -0.68
CA TYR A 48 2.72 -14.38 0.49
C TYR A 48 3.74 -15.48 0.22
N GLU A 49 3.86 -15.93 -1.01
CA GLU A 49 4.88 -16.92 -1.34
C GLU A 49 6.27 -16.29 -1.32
N THR A 50 6.40 -15.11 -1.89
CA THR A 50 7.70 -14.44 -1.94
C THR A 50 8.21 -14.09 -0.54
N LEU A 51 7.30 -13.64 0.32
CA LEU A 51 7.69 -13.19 1.65
C LEU A 51 7.58 -14.28 2.71
N ALA A 52 7.16 -15.48 2.31
CA ALA A 52 7.00 -16.62 3.22
C ALA A 52 6.05 -16.29 4.38
N LEU A 53 4.93 -15.67 4.05
CA LEU A 53 3.90 -15.33 5.02
C LEU A 53 2.69 -16.24 4.84
N GLU A 54 1.86 -16.33 5.85
CA GLU A 54 0.61 -17.06 5.71
C GLU A 54 -0.37 -16.28 4.85
N GLN A 55 -1.17 -17.02 4.09
CA GLN A 55 -2.13 -16.38 3.19
C GLN A 55 -3.12 -15.49 3.93
N SER A 56 -3.69 -15.99 5.03
CA SER A 56 -4.71 -15.24 5.75
C SER A 56 -4.14 -13.96 6.37
N ILE A 57 -2.92 -14.03 6.86
CA ILE A 57 -2.27 -12.87 7.46
C ILE A 57 -1.95 -11.84 6.39
N THR A 58 -1.47 -12.31 5.23
CA THR A 58 -1.17 -11.40 4.12
C THR A 58 -2.43 -10.70 3.64
N SER A 59 -3.53 -11.44 3.49
CA SER A 59 -4.79 -10.85 3.06
C SER A 59 -5.28 -9.81 4.05
N ARG A 60 -5.09 -10.05 5.34
CA ARG A 60 -5.47 -9.08 6.36
C ARG A 60 -4.64 -7.80 6.24
N HIS A 61 -3.33 -7.96 6.08
CA HIS A 61 -2.46 -6.79 5.90
C HIS A 61 -2.85 -5.97 4.68
N LEU A 62 -3.12 -6.65 3.58
CA LEU A 62 -3.50 -5.96 2.35
C LEU A 62 -4.83 -5.24 2.52
N GLY A 63 -5.79 -5.86 3.21
CA GLY A 63 -7.06 -5.23 3.48
C GLY A 63 -6.92 -3.99 4.34
N ILE A 64 -6.06 -4.05 5.36
CA ILE A 64 -5.82 -2.90 6.23
C ILE A 64 -5.23 -1.73 5.42
N MET A 65 -4.26 -2.02 4.57
CA MET A 65 -3.63 -0.97 3.77
C MET A 65 -4.58 -0.43 2.70
N LYS A 66 -5.44 -1.30 2.15
CA LYS A 66 -6.45 -0.85 1.20
C LYS A 66 -7.42 0.10 1.90
N ASN A 67 -7.89 -0.27 3.09
CA ASN A 67 -8.84 0.58 3.82
C ASN A 67 -8.20 1.88 4.27
N GLY A 68 -6.89 1.88 4.48
CA GLY A 68 -6.17 3.10 4.83
C GLY A 68 -5.87 4.00 3.65
N GLY A 69 -6.20 3.55 2.44
CA GLY A 69 -6.03 4.37 1.25
C GLY A 69 -4.73 4.14 0.49
N LEU A 70 -3.85 3.26 0.98
CA LEU A 70 -2.56 3.05 0.32
C LEU A 70 -2.64 2.17 -0.90
N LEU A 71 -3.56 1.22 -0.89
CA LEU A 71 -3.64 0.22 -1.95
C LEU A 71 -5.01 0.20 -2.58
N LYS A 72 -5.07 -0.29 -3.81
CA LYS A 72 -6.31 -0.61 -4.50
C LYS A 72 -6.30 -2.07 -4.85
N ARG A 73 -7.49 -2.64 -4.97
CA ARG A 73 -7.67 -4.04 -5.27
C ARG A 73 -8.46 -4.20 -6.55
N GLU A 74 -8.09 -5.19 -7.32
CA GLU A 74 -8.81 -5.53 -8.53
C GLU A 74 -8.92 -7.03 -8.62
N ILE A 75 -10.06 -7.53 -9.12
CA ILE A 75 -10.23 -8.95 -9.36
C ILE A 75 -10.27 -9.13 -10.87
N LYS A 76 -9.39 -9.98 -11.37
CA LYS A 76 -9.27 -10.20 -12.80
C LYS A 76 -9.07 -11.69 -13.04
N ASP A 77 -9.91 -12.28 -13.86
CA ASP A 77 -9.85 -13.71 -14.16
C ASP A 77 -9.84 -14.57 -12.90
N GLY A 78 -10.65 -14.18 -11.92
CA GLY A 78 -10.75 -14.93 -10.69
C GLY A 78 -9.60 -14.74 -9.72
N LYS A 79 -8.64 -13.86 -10.05
CA LYS A 79 -7.49 -13.63 -9.20
C LYS A 79 -7.58 -12.25 -8.56
N THR A 80 -7.11 -12.17 -7.32
CA THR A 80 -7.11 -10.90 -6.60
C THR A 80 -5.74 -10.25 -6.75
N LEU A 81 -5.75 -9.03 -7.25
CA LEU A 81 -4.55 -8.25 -7.50
C LEU A 81 -4.59 -6.98 -6.66
N TYR A 82 -3.42 -6.54 -6.21
CA TYR A 82 -3.30 -5.28 -5.48
C TYR A 82 -2.27 -4.39 -6.16
N TYR A 83 -2.45 -3.08 -6.01
CA TYR A 83 -1.49 -2.11 -6.54
C TYR A 83 -1.55 -0.84 -5.70
N LEU A 84 -0.49 -0.05 -5.81
CA LEU A 84 -0.43 1.20 -5.05
C LEU A 84 -1.44 2.20 -5.57
N ASN A 85 -2.08 2.91 -4.64
CA ASN A 85 -3.06 3.93 -4.99
C ASN A 85 -2.33 5.20 -5.41
N GLY A 86 -2.24 5.44 -6.73
CA GLY A 86 -1.52 6.58 -7.25
C GLY A 86 -2.10 7.92 -6.87
N ASP A 87 -3.36 7.95 -6.42
CA ASP A 87 -3.99 9.19 -6.02
C ASP A 87 -3.75 9.56 -4.56
N ASN A 88 -3.12 8.67 -3.80
CA ASN A 88 -2.87 8.90 -2.39
C ASN A 88 -1.46 9.42 -2.17
N GLU A 89 -1.33 10.61 -1.56
CA GLU A 89 -0.02 11.23 -1.42
C GLU A 89 0.90 10.44 -0.50
N ILE A 90 0.35 9.76 0.50
CA ILE A 90 1.17 8.94 1.38
C ILE A 90 1.69 7.72 0.63
N ALA A 91 0.85 7.11 -0.22
CA ALA A 91 1.30 5.98 -1.04
C ALA A 91 2.43 6.41 -1.97
N GLN A 92 2.34 7.60 -2.55
CA GLN A 92 3.41 8.12 -3.40
C GLN A 92 4.69 8.34 -2.61
N SER A 93 4.56 8.87 -1.40
CA SER A 93 5.74 9.08 -0.54
C SER A 93 6.35 7.75 -0.13
N MET A 94 5.53 6.75 0.19
CA MET A 94 6.05 5.44 0.53
C MET A 94 6.76 4.80 -0.65
N LYS A 95 6.25 5.02 -1.85
CA LYS A 95 6.89 4.50 -3.04
C LYS A 95 8.29 5.07 -3.20
N LYS A 96 8.44 6.38 -2.99
CA LYS A 96 9.74 7.00 -3.07
C LYS A 96 10.67 6.48 -1.99
N LEU A 97 10.14 6.32 -0.79
CA LEU A 97 10.94 5.88 0.34
C LEU A 97 11.44 4.45 0.13
N LEU A 98 10.60 3.56 -0.37
CA LEU A 98 10.90 2.14 -0.41
C LEU A 98 11.49 1.65 -1.73
N THR A 99 11.42 2.45 -2.79
CA THR A 99 12.00 2.04 -4.07
C THR A 99 13.52 2.08 -3.97
N GLU A 100 14.15 0.95 -4.30
CA GLU A 100 15.61 0.88 -4.22
C GLU A 100 16.25 1.51 -5.43
N ARG A 101 17.36 2.17 -5.19
CA ARG A 101 18.09 2.80 -6.27
C ARG A 101 19.29 1.97 -6.65
N LYS A 102 19.63 2.03 -7.90
CA LYS A 102 20.80 1.32 -8.39
C LYS A 102 21.95 2.26 -8.59
#